data_192ddcd11373df508d14c46f930a6e0a
#
_entry.id   192ddcd11373df508d14c46f930a6e0a
#
_cell.length_a   1.000
_cell.length_b   1.000
_cell.length_c   1.000
_cell.angle_alpha   90.00
_cell.angle_beta   90.00
_cell.angle_gamma   90.00
#
_symmetry.space_group_name_H-M   'P 1'
#
loop_
_entity.id
_entity.type
_entity.pdbx_description
1 polymer ?
#
loop_
_entity_poly.entity_id
_entity_poly.type
_entity_poly.pdbx_seq_one_letter_code
_entity_poly.pdbx_strand_id
1 'polypeptide(L)'
;MVVGRRSARRQAVFALYRQDLLRLSPEAAMSGAPDGEADAYAIDLLRGTTEHLPTIDAALERHLAGWGLDRLGVLERSILRVAAYELLYEAAVPAPVVIDEAVGLAKRYCSTEAGALINGVLGSLLTEARTDVRRQAIAGEGDS
;
A
#
# COMPACT_ATOMS: atom_id res chain seq x y z
N MET A 1 -15.37 5.54 12.18
CA MET A 1 -14.37 6.09 13.10
C MET A 1 -12.97 5.70 12.69
N VAL A 2 -12.05 6.63 12.78
CA VAL A 2 -10.67 6.48 12.30
C VAL A 2 -9.86 5.48 13.12
N VAL A 3 -10.28 5.21 14.37
CA VAL A 3 -9.53 4.39 15.34
C VAL A 3 -9.31 2.95 14.86
N GLY A 4 -10.24 2.38 14.06
CA GLY A 4 -10.12 1.03 13.55
C GLY A 4 -9.19 0.86 12.36
N ARG A 5 -8.82 1.94 11.66
CA ARG A 5 -8.07 1.82 10.40
C ARG A 5 -6.60 1.47 10.59
N ARG A 6 -5.99 1.87 11.70
CA ARG A 6 -4.60 1.49 12.01
C ARG A 6 -4.48 -0.03 12.16
N SER A 7 -5.39 -0.63 12.92
CA SER A 7 -5.44 -2.08 13.08
C SER A 7 -5.79 -2.78 11.77
N ALA A 8 -6.73 -2.22 11.01
CA ALA A 8 -7.13 -2.78 9.73
C ALA A 8 -5.96 -2.80 8.73
N ARG A 9 -5.16 -1.73 8.67
CA ARG A 9 -3.98 -1.68 7.81
C ARG A 9 -2.95 -2.74 8.20
N ARG A 10 -2.71 -2.89 9.50
CA ARG A 10 -1.81 -3.91 10.00
C ARG A 10 -2.30 -5.31 9.63
N GLN A 11 -3.58 -5.58 9.79
CA GLN A 11 -4.18 -6.85 9.40
C GLN A 11 -3.99 -7.13 7.91
N ALA A 12 -4.26 -6.13 7.07
CA ALA A 12 -4.13 -6.28 5.62
C ALA A 12 -2.67 -6.53 5.21
N VAL A 13 -1.73 -5.79 5.79
CA VAL A 13 -0.30 -5.97 5.50
C VAL A 13 0.16 -7.38 5.86
N PHE A 14 -0.17 -7.86 7.05
CA PHE A 14 0.25 -9.20 7.47
C PHE A 14 -0.48 -10.30 6.70
N ALA A 15 -1.73 -10.08 6.30
CA ALA A 15 -2.44 -11.02 5.43
C ALA A 15 -1.80 -11.09 4.05
N LEU A 16 -1.45 -9.94 3.47
CA LEU A 16 -0.75 -9.90 2.17
C LEU A 16 0.62 -10.58 2.27
N TYR A 17 1.33 -10.36 3.37
CA TYR A 17 2.61 -11.01 3.66
C TYR A 17 2.45 -12.54 3.65
N ARG A 18 1.43 -13.07 4.35
CA ARG A 18 1.18 -14.52 4.37
C ARG A 18 0.73 -15.03 3.02
N GLN A 19 -0.10 -14.27 2.30
CA GLN A 19 -0.55 -14.63 0.97
C GLN A 19 0.63 -14.77 0.01
N ASP A 20 1.58 -13.85 0.07
CA ASP A 20 2.77 -13.86 -0.78
C ASP A 20 3.69 -15.04 -0.44
N LEU A 21 3.92 -15.31 0.85
CA LEU A 21 4.78 -16.40 1.29
C LEU A 21 4.18 -17.78 1.05
N LEU A 22 2.89 -17.94 1.29
CA LEU A 22 2.22 -19.24 1.32
C LEU A 22 1.32 -19.46 0.11
N ARG A 23 1.20 -18.49 -0.78
CA ARG A 23 0.35 -18.53 -1.98
C ARG A 23 -1.11 -18.82 -1.64
N LEU A 24 -1.62 -18.14 -0.62
CA LEU A 24 -3.00 -18.28 -0.17
C LEU A 24 -3.94 -17.35 -0.95
N SER A 25 -5.23 -17.72 -0.97
CA SER A 25 -6.27 -16.77 -1.38
C SER A 25 -6.42 -15.66 -0.34
N PRO A 26 -6.99 -14.49 -0.69
CA PRO A 26 -7.24 -13.44 0.30
C PRO A 26 -8.07 -13.93 1.49
N GLU A 27 -9.08 -14.75 1.26
CA GLU A 27 -9.94 -15.30 2.31
C GLU A 27 -9.14 -16.19 3.26
N ALA A 28 -8.31 -17.07 2.72
CA ALA A 28 -7.47 -17.96 3.55
C ALA A 28 -6.43 -17.17 4.33
N ALA A 29 -5.86 -16.12 3.73
CA ALA A 29 -4.88 -15.26 4.40
C ALA A 29 -5.48 -14.51 5.58
N MET A 30 -6.74 -14.07 5.47
CA MET A 30 -7.42 -13.35 6.55
C MET A 30 -7.91 -14.26 7.67
N SER A 31 -8.24 -15.51 7.37
CA SER A 31 -8.81 -16.44 8.36
C SER A 31 -7.86 -16.79 9.51
N GLY A 32 -6.55 -16.59 9.33
CA GLY A 32 -5.56 -16.84 10.37
C GLY A 32 -5.12 -15.59 11.14
N ALA A 33 -5.87 -14.50 11.10
CA ALA A 33 -5.49 -13.24 11.73
C ALA A 33 -5.37 -13.39 13.24
N PRO A 34 -4.20 -13.05 13.84
CA PRO A 34 -4.00 -13.23 15.29
C PRO A 34 -4.81 -12.25 16.15
N ASP A 35 -5.33 -11.19 15.59
CA ASP A 35 -6.07 -10.15 16.28
C ASP A 35 -7.58 -10.39 16.34
N GLY A 36 -8.05 -11.62 16.09
CA GLY A 36 -9.47 -11.97 16.14
C GLY A 36 -10.15 -11.82 14.80
N GLU A 37 -11.40 -11.31 14.78
CA GLU A 37 -12.16 -11.16 13.54
C GLU A 37 -11.50 -10.19 12.57
N ALA A 38 -11.54 -10.54 11.28
CA ALA A 38 -11.00 -9.70 10.24
C ALA A 38 -11.85 -8.42 10.10
N ASP A 39 -11.19 -7.27 10.14
CA ASP A 39 -11.84 -5.98 9.94
C ASP A 39 -12.30 -5.87 8.48
N ALA A 40 -13.52 -5.36 8.26
CA ALA A 40 -14.07 -5.20 6.91
C ALA A 40 -13.16 -4.33 6.03
N TYR A 41 -12.58 -3.27 6.59
CA TYR A 41 -11.65 -2.42 5.86
C TYR A 41 -10.36 -3.17 5.49
N ALA A 42 -9.87 -4.04 6.38
CA ALA A 42 -8.71 -4.86 6.10
C ALA A 42 -8.96 -5.82 4.92
N ILE A 43 -10.15 -6.41 4.87
CA ILE A 43 -10.54 -7.28 3.75
C ILE A 43 -10.58 -6.49 2.45
N ASP A 44 -11.17 -5.29 2.47
CA ASP A 44 -11.23 -4.43 1.29
C ASP A 44 -9.84 -4.03 0.81
N LEU A 45 -8.93 -3.68 1.72
CA LEU A 45 -7.54 -3.35 1.39
C LEU A 45 -6.83 -4.54 0.74
N LEU A 46 -6.98 -5.72 1.32
CA LEU A 46 -6.33 -6.92 0.81
C LEU A 46 -6.85 -7.28 -0.57
N ARG A 47 -8.16 -7.28 -0.76
CA ARG A 47 -8.78 -7.60 -2.05
C ARG A 47 -8.40 -6.58 -3.12
N GLY A 48 -8.50 -5.29 -2.79
CA GLY A 48 -8.16 -4.23 -3.72
C GLY A 48 -6.70 -4.27 -4.13
N THR A 49 -5.80 -4.48 -3.17
CA THR A 49 -4.37 -4.62 -3.44
C THR A 49 -4.12 -5.80 -4.37
N THR A 50 -4.74 -6.94 -4.10
CA THR A 50 -4.57 -8.17 -4.90
C THR A 50 -5.11 -7.97 -6.32
N GLU A 51 -6.28 -7.35 -6.47
CA GLU A 51 -6.89 -7.09 -7.77
C GLU A 51 -6.06 -6.16 -8.64
N HIS A 52 -5.40 -5.18 -8.04
CA HIS A 52 -4.63 -4.16 -8.77
C HIS A 52 -3.12 -4.36 -8.68
N LEU A 53 -2.69 -5.57 -8.32
CA LEU A 53 -1.28 -5.84 -8.04
C LEU A 53 -0.35 -5.49 -9.20
N PRO A 54 -0.63 -5.84 -10.47
CA PRO A 54 0.27 -5.47 -11.55
C PRO A 54 0.43 -3.95 -11.72
N THR A 55 -0.65 -3.21 -11.60
CA THR A 55 -0.64 -1.74 -11.69
C THR A 55 0.13 -1.12 -10.52
N ILE A 56 -0.11 -1.64 -9.31
CA ILE A 56 0.57 -1.19 -8.10
C ILE A 56 2.07 -1.45 -8.19
N ASP A 57 2.46 -2.66 -8.57
CA ASP A 57 3.87 -3.03 -8.67
C ASP A 57 4.60 -2.20 -9.73
N ALA A 58 3.98 -1.97 -10.88
CA ALA A 58 4.57 -1.12 -11.91
C ALA A 58 4.79 0.31 -11.41
N ALA A 59 3.80 0.85 -10.67
CA ALA A 59 3.92 2.18 -10.10
C ALA A 59 5.04 2.26 -9.07
N LEU A 60 5.13 1.26 -8.19
CA LEU A 60 6.19 1.22 -7.17
C LEU A 60 7.58 1.10 -7.78
N GLU A 61 7.74 0.25 -8.79
CA GLU A 61 9.03 0.02 -9.43
C GLU A 61 9.59 1.27 -10.11
N ARG A 62 8.72 2.16 -10.59
CA ARG A 62 9.16 3.45 -11.14
C ARG A 62 9.88 4.32 -10.12
N HIS A 63 9.68 4.08 -8.83
CA HIS A 63 10.23 4.90 -7.74
C HIS A 63 11.27 4.17 -6.89
N LEU A 64 11.73 3.01 -7.34
CA LEU A 64 12.73 2.20 -6.62
C LEU A 64 14.16 2.37 -7.14
N ALA A 65 14.42 3.42 -7.93
CA ALA A 65 15.76 3.77 -8.42
C ALA A 65 16.49 2.59 -9.09
N GLY A 66 15.75 1.82 -9.90
CA GLY A 66 16.32 0.67 -10.62
C GLY A 66 16.29 -0.64 -9.86
N TRP A 67 15.86 -0.65 -8.60
CA TRP A 67 15.68 -1.87 -7.83
C TRP A 67 14.32 -2.49 -8.13
N GLY A 68 14.27 -3.80 -8.32
CA GLY A 68 13.01 -4.51 -8.43
C GLY A 68 12.37 -4.75 -7.05
N LEU A 69 11.05 -4.87 -7.01
CA LEU A 69 10.34 -5.18 -5.77
C LEU A 69 10.80 -6.49 -5.14
N ASP A 70 11.23 -7.45 -5.97
CA ASP A 70 11.73 -8.74 -5.51
C ASP A 70 13.01 -8.65 -4.68
N ARG A 71 13.71 -7.51 -4.75
CA ARG A 71 14.92 -7.27 -3.93
C ARG A 71 14.61 -6.80 -2.52
N LEU A 72 13.38 -6.36 -2.28
CA LEU A 72 12.94 -5.94 -0.96
C LEU A 72 12.51 -7.16 -0.13
N GLY A 73 12.56 -7.02 1.19
CA GLY A 73 11.98 -8.02 2.08
C GLY A 73 10.48 -8.16 1.83
N VAL A 74 9.95 -9.36 2.04
CA VAL A 74 8.52 -9.64 1.76
C VAL A 74 7.61 -8.72 2.55
N LEU A 75 7.93 -8.44 3.82
CA LEU A 75 7.11 -7.56 4.65
C LEU A 75 7.18 -6.11 4.18
N GLU A 76 8.38 -5.60 3.84
CA GLU A 76 8.55 -4.26 3.29
C GLU A 76 7.75 -4.10 2.01
N ARG A 77 7.80 -5.09 1.13
CA ARG A 77 7.04 -5.11 -0.11
C ARG A 77 5.54 -5.10 0.16
N SER A 78 5.08 -5.86 1.13
CA SER A 78 3.66 -5.90 1.51
C SER A 78 3.18 -4.56 2.05
N ILE A 79 3.98 -3.89 2.86
CA ILE A 79 3.67 -2.55 3.37
C ILE A 79 3.54 -1.56 2.22
N LEU A 80 4.49 -1.56 1.29
CA LEU A 80 4.46 -0.69 0.12
C LEU A 80 3.21 -0.93 -0.73
N ARG A 81 2.87 -2.17 -0.98
CA ARG A 81 1.73 -2.53 -1.83
C ARG A 81 0.40 -2.07 -1.25
N VAL A 82 0.17 -2.32 0.03
CA VAL A 82 -1.08 -1.89 0.69
C VAL A 82 -1.17 -0.37 0.73
N ALA A 83 -0.08 0.31 1.09
CA ALA A 83 -0.06 1.77 1.13
C ALA A 83 -0.26 2.38 -0.27
N ALA A 84 0.38 1.82 -1.29
CA ALA A 84 0.19 2.28 -2.66
C ALA A 84 -1.26 2.11 -3.10
N TYR A 85 -1.90 1.01 -2.74
CA TYR A 85 -3.32 0.81 -3.02
C TYR A 85 -4.16 1.94 -2.40
N GLU A 86 -3.95 2.25 -1.12
CA GLU A 86 -4.69 3.33 -0.47
C GLU A 86 -4.46 4.68 -1.15
N LEU A 87 -3.21 4.99 -1.51
CA LEU A 87 -2.88 6.26 -2.16
C LEU A 87 -3.53 6.39 -3.54
N LEU A 88 -3.61 5.31 -4.28
CA LEU A 88 -4.08 5.34 -5.67
C LEU A 88 -5.60 5.16 -5.80
N TYR A 89 -6.21 4.42 -4.89
CA TYR A 89 -7.62 4.00 -5.04
C TYR A 89 -8.55 4.45 -3.92
N GLU A 90 -8.03 4.89 -2.78
CA GLU A 90 -8.83 5.32 -1.63
C GLU A 90 -8.68 6.82 -1.41
N ALA A 91 -9.27 7.61 -2.31
CA ALA A 91 -9.12 9.07 -2.32
C ALA A 91 -9.61 9.75 -1.05
N ALA A 92 -10.54 9.14 -0.32
CA ALA A 92 -11.07 9.72 0.93
C ALA A 92 -10.08 9.66 2.09
N VAL A 93 -9.04 8.81 1.99
CA VAL A 93 -8.02 8.72 3.05
C VAL A 93 -6.92 9.74 2.77
N PRO A 94 -6.61 10.64 3.74
CA PRO A 94 -5.54 11.62 3.52
C PRO A 94 -4.19 10.94 3.28
N ALA A 95 -3.49 11.36 2.23
CA ALA A 95 -2.19 10.79 1.86
C ALA A 95 -1.15 10.83 2.99
N PRO A 96 -1.02 11.93 3.76
CA PRO A 96 -0.08 11.92 4.89
C PRO A 96 -0.36 10.83 5.91
N VAL A 97 -1.62 10.52 6.16
CA VAL A 97 -2.00 9.43 7.09
C VAL A 97 -1.53 8.08 6.56
N VAL A 98 -1.77 7.82 5.27
CA VAL A 98 -1.35 6.56 4.63
C VAL A 98 0.16 6.38 4.74
N ILE A 99 0.92 7.42 4.40
CA ILE A 99 2.38 7.37 4.40
C ILE A 99 2.91 7.21 5.83
N ASP A 100 2.41 7.99 6.78
CA ASP A 100 2.85 7.91 8.17
C ASP A 100 2.59 6.53 8.78
N GLU A 101 1.44 5.93 8.50
CA GLU A 101 1.13 4.59 8.98
C GLU A 101 2.05 3.53 8.37
N ALA A 102 2.32 3.63 7.06
CA ALA A 102 3.24 2.71 6.40
C ALA A 102 4.66 2.82 6.95
N VAL A 103 5.15 4.04 7.14
CA VAL A 103 6.47 4.29 7.75
C VAL A 103 6.53 3.73 9.16
N GLY A 104 5.48 3.93 9.95
CA GLY A 104 5.38 3.41 11.31
C GLY A 104 5.45 1.88 11.36
N LEU A 105 4.74 1.21 10.46
CA LEU A 105 4.79 -0.25 10.35
C LEU A 105 6.20 -0.73 9.98
N ALA A 106 6.84 -0.06 9.03
CA ALA A 106 8.19 -0.41 8.60
C ALA A 106 9.20 -0.26 9.73
N LYS A 107 9.14 0.85 10.48
CA LYS A 107 10.04 1.08 11.61
C LYS A 107 9.82 0.06 12.73
N ARG A 108 8.56 -0.31 12.96
CA ARG A 108 8.21 -1.24 14.04
C ARG A 108 8.62 -2.68 13.71
N TYR A 109 8.37 -3.13 12.48
CA TYR A 109 8.50 -4.54 12.12
C TYR A 109 9.67 -4.86 11.20
N CYS A 110 10.31 -3.87 10.62
CA CYS A 110 11.47 -4.05 9.74
C CYS A 110 12.69 -3.32 10.29
N SER A 111 12.87 -2.05 9.93
CA SER A 111 14.01 -1.26 10.39
C SER A 111 13.75 0.24 10.17
N THR A 112 14.60 1.08 10.75
CA THR A 112 14.58 2.52 10.50
C THR A 112 14.89 2.82 9.03
N GLU A 113 15.83 2.08 8.44
CA GLU A 113 16.19 2.23 7.02
C GLU A 113 15.01 1.87 6.11
N ALA A 114 14.26 0.82 6.46
CA ALA A 114 13.05 0.45 5.73
C ALA A 114 12.01 1.58 5.79
N GLY A 115 11.85 2.20 6.95
CA GLY A 115 10.95 3.34 7.11
C GLY A 115 11.32 4.50 6.19
N ALA A 116 12.62 4.81 6.09
CA ALA A 116 13.12 5.88 5.22
C ALA A 116 12.88 5.55 3.74
N LEU A 117 13.13 4.32 3.33
CA LEU A 117 12.88 3.86 1.96
C LEU A 117 11.40 4.00 1.62
N ILE A 118 10.53 3.51 2.47
CA ILE A 118 9.08 3.53 2.25
C ILE A 118 8.58 4.97 2.15
N ASN A 119 9.05 5.85 3.04
CA ASN A 119 8.69 7.26 2.99
C ASN A 119 9.07 7.89 1.64
N GLY A 120 10.26 7.62 1.16
CA GLY A 120 10.75 8.17 -0.12
C GLY A 120 9.95 7.64 -1.31
N VAL A 121 9.71 6.33 -1.36
CA VAL A 121 8.98 5.70 -2.46
C VAL A 121 7.54 6.20 -2.52
N LEU A 122 6.84 6.20 -1.38
CA LEU A 122 5.44 6.63 -1.33
C LEU A 122 5.29 8.13 -1.59
N GLY A 123 6.23 8.93 -1.11
CA GLY A 123 6.24 10.37 -1.39
C GLY A 123 6.38 10.67 -2.88
N SER A 124 7.29 9.96 -3.55
CA SER A 124 7.49 10.08 -5.00
C SER A 124 6.27 9.60 -5.78
N LEU A 125 5.67 8.49 -5.35
CA LEU A 125 4.45 7.96 -5.96
C LEU A 125 3.31 8.97 -5.84
N LEU A 126 3.14 9.58 -4.69
CA LEU A 126 2.12 10.60 -4.47
C LEU A 126 2.32 11.81 -5.38
N THR A 127 3.55 12.27 -5.54
CA THR A 127 3.88 13.39 -6.43
C THR A 127 3.53 13.07 -7.88
N GLU A 128 3.87 11.86 -8.35
CA GLU A 128 3.51 11.38 -9.69
C GLU A 128 2.00 11.36 -9.89
N ALA A 129 1.26 10.80 -8.94
CA ALA A 129 -0.19 10.70 -9.02
C ALA A 129 -0.86 12.07 -9.09
N ARG A 130 -0.40 13.05 -8.29
CA ARG A 130 -0.91 14.41 -8.31
C ARG A 130 -0.60 15.11 -9.63
N THR A 131 0.57 14.87 -10.20
CA THR A 131 0.97 15.45 -11.49
C THR A 131 0.08 14.90 -12.61
N ASP A 132 -0.19 13.61 -12.61
CA ASP A 132 -1.05 12.97 -13.63
C ASP A 132 -2.48 13.48 -13.55
N VAL A 133 -3.04 13.62 -12.35
CA VAL A 133 -4.38 14.19 -12.18
C VAL A 133 -4.43 15.61 -12.72
N ARG A 134 -3.41 16.42 -12.43
CA ARG A 134 -3.34 17.80 -12.92
C ARG A 134 -3.24 17.85 -14.46
N ARG A 135 -2.45 16.97 -15.06
CA ARG A 135 -2.33 16.88 -16.53
C ARG A 135 -3.65 16.50 -17.18
N GLN A 136 -4.37 15.55 -16.60
CA GLN A 136 -5.68 15.12 -17.10
C GLN A 136 -6.71 16.24 -17.02
N ALA A 137 -6.71 17.02 -15.95
CA ALA A 137 -7.60 18.16 -15.79
C ALA A 137 -7.34 19.23 -16.85
N ILE A 138 -6.08 19.55 -17.13
CA ILE A 138 -5.68 20.52 -18.16
C ILE A 138 -6.09 20.01 -19.56
N ALA A 139 -5.86 18.74 -19.85
CA ALA A 139 -6.25 18.14 -21.14
C ALA A 139 -7.76 18.16 -21.33
N GLY A 140 -8.53 17.88 -20.28
CA GLY A 140 -9.99 17.92 -20.31
C GLY A 140 -10.54 19.33 -20.56
N GLU A 141 -9.91 20.35 -20.01
CA GLU A 141 -10.27 21.75 -20.25
C GLU A 141 -9.94 22.19 -21.66
N GLY A 142 -8.88 21.64 -22.26
CA GLY A 142 -8.48 21.99 -23.62
C GLY A 142 -9.37 21.43 -24.71
N ASP A 143 -10.19 20.42 -24.42
CA ASP A 143 -11.06 19.74 -25.37
C ASP A 143 -12.48 20.32 -25.44
N SER A 144 -12.76 21.36 -24.68
CA SER A 144 -14.09 21.98 -24.68
C SER A 144 -14.27 23.11 -25.71
#